data_2ccde9f50120f21cf1fa38088d583f98
#
_entry.id   2ccde9f50120f21cf1fa38088d583f98
#
_cell.length_a   1.000
_cell.length_b   1.000
_cell.length_c   1.000
_cell.angle_alpha   90.00
_cell.angle_beta   90.00
_cell.angle_gamma   90.00
#
_symmetry.space_group_name_H-M   'P 1'
#
loop_
_entity.id
_entity.type
_entity.pdbx_description
1 polymer ?
#
loop_
_entity_poly.entity_id
_entity_poly.type
_entity_poly.pdbx_seq_one_letter_code
_entity_poly.pdbx_strand_id
1 'polypeptide(L)' 'MNLNFYQFLRRYANPEDRSPKARLANIAVKDTGFPKHSDDFDEISKYMESHPDYGSLMVVFDDVWQSYQLEKI' A
#
# COMPACT_ATOMS: atom_id res chain seq x y z
N MET A 1 10.45 -10.83 12.77
CA MET A 1 10.84 -9.62 12.05
C MET A 1 9.61 -8.79 11.74
N ASN A 2 9.70 -7.51 12.01
CA ASN A 2 8.58 -6.61 11.74
C ASN A 2 8.70 -6.02 10.35
N LEU A 3 7.68 -6.29 9.54
CA LEU A 3 7.56 -5.65 8.23
C LEU A 3 6.89 -4.29 8.40
N ASN A 4 7.34 -3.28 7.67
CA ASN A 4 6.56 -2.06 7.59
C ASN A 4 5.48 -2.23 6.51
N PHE A 5 4.59 -1.24 6.41
CA PHE A 5 3.46 -1.36 5.49
C PHE A 5 3.92 -1.52 4.03
N TYR A 6 4.91 -0.74 3.62
CA TYR A 6 5.40 -0.84 2.24
C TYR A 6 5.95 -2.23 1.92
N GLN A 7 6.71 -2.81 2.83
CA GLN A 7 7.26 -4.16 2.65
C GLN A 7 6.14 -5.19 2.54
N PHE A 8 5.10 -5.03 3.35
CA PHE A 8 3.94 -5.91 3.27
C PHE A 8 3.22 -5.75 1.93
N LEU A 9 2.99 -4.51 1.52
CA LEU A 9 2.28 -4.21 0.28
C LEU A 9 3.02 -4.75 -0.94
N ARG A 10 4.35 -4.68 -0.95
CA ARG A 10 5.17 -5.18 -2.06
C ARG A 10 4.88 -6.64 -2.39
N ARG A 11 4.45 -7.41 -1.42
CA ARG A 11 4.17 -8.83 -1.62
C ARG A 11 3.02 -9.06 -2.60
N TYR A 12 2.17 -8.08 -2.79
CA TYR A 12 1.07 -8.15 -3.76
C TYR A 12 1.46 -7.66 -5.14
N ALA A 13 2.63 -7.06 -5.29
CA ALA A 13 3.06 -6.50 -6.58
C ALA A 13 3.29 -7.60 -7.59
N ASN A 14 2.53 -7.54 -8.70
CA ASN A 14 2.64 -8.51 -9.78
C ASN A 14 2.09 -7.84 -11.04
N PRO A 15 2.97 -7.53 -12.01
CA PRO A 15 2.52 -6.81 -13.21
C PRO A 15 1.52 -7.59 -14.06
N GLU A 16 1.42 -8.90 -13.87
CA GLU A 16 0.47 -9.72 -14.60
C GLU A 16 -0.86 -9.88 -13.88
N ASP A 17 -0.92 -9.52 -12.62
CA ASP A 17 -2.14 -9.64 -11.82
C ASP A 17 -2.94 -8.35 -11.93
N ARG A 18 -4.21 -8.47 -12.28
CA ARG A 18 -5.10 -7.31 -12.44
C ARG A 18 -6.00 -7.06 -11.25
N SER A 19 -5.78 -7.79 -10.15
CA SER A 19 -6.58 -7.57 -8.96
C SER A 19 -6.32 -6.17 -8.40
N PRO A 20 -7.29 -5.59 -7.68
CA PRO A 20 -7.10 -4.26 -7.10
C PRO A 20 -5.90 -4.17 -6.16
N LYS A 21 -5.64 -5.21 -5.38
CA LYS A 21 -4.50 -5.21 -4.47
C LYS A 21 -3.18 -5.19 -5.22
N ALA A 22 -3.08 -5.97 -6.30
CA ALA A 22 -1.88 -5.97 -7.13
C ALA A 22 -1.68 -4.61 -7.81
N ARG A 23 -2.77 -3.99 -8.26
CA ARG A 23 -2.69 -2.66 -8.89
C ARG A 23 -2.15 -1.63 -7.91
N LEU A 24 -2.67 -1.64 -6.68
CA LEU A 24 -2.18 -0.73 -5.66
C LEU A 24 -0.69 -0.95 -5.39
N ALA A 25 -0.29 -2.20 -5.22
CA ALA A 25 1.10 -2.54 -4.95
C ALA A 25 2.00 -2.17 -6.12
N ASN A 26 1.55 -2.39 -7.34
CA ASN A 26 2.36 -2.06 -8.53
C ASN A 26 2.60 -0.56 -8.63
N ILE A 27 1.60 0.25 -8.30
CA ILE A 27 1.77 1.70 -8.28
C ILE A 27 2.78 2.10 -7.21
N ALA A 28 2.63 1.53 -6.01
CA ALA A 28 3.47 1.90 -4.88
C ALA A 28 4.95 1.56 -5.11
N VAL A 29 5.24 0.40 -5.72
CA VAL A 29 6.64 0.02 -5.93
C VAL A 29 7.33 0.90 -6.98
N LYS A 30 6.56 1.51 -7.86
CA LYS A 30 7.10 2.44 -8.87
C LYS A 30 7.14 3.87 -8.38
N ASP A 31 6.49 4.16 -7.28
CA ASP A 31 6.37 5.51 -6.76
C ASP A 31 7.56 5.83 -5.86
N THR A 32 8.48 6.63 -6.35
CA THR A 32 9.69 6.98 -5.61
C THR A 32 9.40 7.87 -4.40
N GLY A 33 8.24 8.54 -4.40
CA GLY A 33 7.84 9.40 -3.28
C GLY A 33 7.08 8.70 -2.18
N PHE A 34 6.74 7.43 -2.37
CA PHE A 34 5.96 6.69 -1.37
C PHE A 34 6.74 6.61 -0.05
N PRO A 35 6.06 6.81 1.10
CA PRO A 35 6.73 6.75 2.42
C PRO A 35 7.07 5.31 2.81
N LYS A 36 8.18 4.80 2.31
CA LYS A 36 8.54 3.39 2.38
C LYS A 36 8.89 2.91 3.78
N HIS A 37 9.22 3.81 4.67
CA HIS A 37 9.63 3.45 6.03
C HIS A 37 8.56 3.75 7.07
N SER A 38 7.40 4.26 6.63
CA SER A 38 6.35 4.66 7.56
C SER A 38 5.45 3.49 7.92
N ASP A 39 5.10 3.40 9.20
CA ASP A 39 4.06 2.50 9.69
C ASP A 39 2.84 3.29 10.17
N ASP A 40 2.81 4.58 9.92
CA ASP A 40 1.75 5.46 10.38
C ASP A 40 0.63 5.51 9.37
N PHE A 41 -0.55 5.01 9.76
CA PHE A 41 -1.72 5.01 8.89
C PHE A 41 -2.05 6.41 8.38
N ASP A 42 -2.03 7.40 9.28
CA ASP A 42 -2.39 8.77 8.90
C ASP A 42 -1.42 9.33 7.86
N GLU A 43 -0.15 9.10 8.04
CA GLU A 43 0.86 9.60 7.10
C GLU A 43 0.68 8.98 5.72
N ILE A 44 0.54 7.66 5.68
CA ILE A 44 0.38 6.94 4.42
C ILE A 44 -0.95 7.31 3.75
N SER A 45 -2.02 7.37 4.55
CA SER A 45 -3.34 7.71 4.04
C SER A 45 -3.37 9.11 3.43
N LYS A 46 -2.78 10.07 4.12
CA LYS A 46 -2.73 11.45 3.61
C LYS A 46 -1.92 11.53 2.33
N TYR A 47 -0.82 10.80 2.26
CA TYR A 47 -0.01 10.76 1.05
C TYR A 47 -0.83 10.25 -0.13
N MET A 48 -1.52 9.14 0.08
CA MET A 48 -2.33 8.53 -0.97
C MET A 48 -3.51 9.41 -1.40
N GLU A 49 -4.15 10.07 -0.43
CA GLU A 49 -5.28 10.95 -0.73
C GLU A 49 -4.88 12.14 -1.61
N SER A 50 -3.67 12.61 -1.45
CA SER A 50 -3.16 13.74 -2.23
C SER A 50 -2.57 13.35 -3.56
N HIS A 51 -2.42 12.03 -3.81
CA HIS A 51 -1.77 11.52 -5.02
C HIS A 51 -2.84 10.96 -5.98
N PRO A 52 -2.94 11.48 -7.21
CA PRO A 52 -4.03 11.08 -8.10
C PRO A 52 -4.06 9.59 -8.45
N ASP A 53 -2.91 8.93 -8.46
CA ASP A 53 -2.84 7.53 -8.84
C ASP A 53 -3.52 6.61 -7.83
N TYR A 54 -3.67 7.05 -6.58
CA TYR A 54 -4.26 6.25 -5.52
C TYR A 54 -5.73 6.56 -5.24
N GLY A 55 -6.27 7.61 -5.86
CA GLY A 55 -7.60 8.10 -5.52
C GLY A 55 -8.69 7.05 -5.61
N SER A 56 -8.68 6.22 -6.65
CA SER A 56 -9.70 5.20 -6.84
C SER A 56 -9.40 3.91 -6.08
N LEU A 57 -8.27 3.85 -5.38
CA LEU A 57 -7.83 2.65 -4.69
C LEU A 57 -7.84 2.77 -3.17
N MET A 58 -8.47 3.83 -2.63
CA MET A 58 -8.48 4.03 -1.17
C MET A 58 -9.21 2.93 -0.43
N VAL A 59 -10.28 2.37 -1.00
CA VAL A 59 -10.98 1.24 -0.40
C VAL A 59 -10.06 0.02 -0.36
N VAL A 60 -9.29 -0.18 -1.40
CA VAL A 60 -8.32 -1.28 -1.47
C VAL A 60 -7.23 -1.08 -0.43
N PHE A 61 -6.77 0.16 -0.26
CA PHE A 61 -5.78 0.49 0.76
C PHE A 61 -6.28 0.11 2.15
N ASP A 62 -7.53 0.44 2.48
CA ASP A 62 -8.10 0.08 3.78
C ASP A 62 -8.08 -1.43 4.00
N ASP A 63 -8.41 -2.20 2.97
CA ASP A 63 -8.41 -3.66 3.02
C ASP A 63 -7.01 -4.20 3.28
N VAL A 64 -6.04 -3.70 2.53
CA VAL A 64 -4.65 -4.14 2.68
C VAL A 64 -4.12 -3.74 4.04
N TRP A 65 -4.48 -2.55 4.53
CA TRP A 65 -4.05 -2.10 5.84
C TRP A 65 -4.55 -3.03 6.95
N GLN A 66 -5.80 -3.46 6.87
CA GLN A 66 -6.35 -4.40 7.85
C GLN A 66 -5.59 -5.73 7.83
N SER A 67 -5.29 -6.24 6.65
CA SER A 67 -4.50 -7.46 6.51
C SER A 67 -3.11 -7.29 7.11
N TYR A 68 -2.51 -6.12 6.89
CA TYR A 68 -1.20 -5.81 7.46
C TYR A 68 -1.25 -5.83 9.00
N GLN A 69 -2.28 -5.24 9.58
CA GLN A 69 -2.43 -5.22 11.04
C GLN A 69 -2.57 -6.62 11.62
N LEU A 70 -3.30 -7.48 10.93
CA LEU A 70 -3.47 -8.86 11.39
C LEU A 70 -2.17 -9.64 11.31
N GLU A 71 -1.39 -9.43 10.26
CA GLU A 71 -0.15 -10.16 10.07
C GLU A 71 0.97 -9.64 10.98
N LYS A 72 0.87 -8.39 11.38
CA LYS A 72 1.84 -7.75 12.24
C LYS A 72 1.86 -8.31 13.66
N ILE A 73 0.77 -8.94 14.08
CA ILE A 73 0.64 -9.56 15.40
C ILE A 73 1.45 -10.90 15.49
#